data_afa8374fee8937ff45a2006d731ae3a0
#
_entry.id   afa8374fee8937ff45a2006d731ae3a0
#
_cell.length_a   1.000
_cell.length_b   1.000
_cell.length_c   1.000
_cell.angle_alpha   90.00
_cell.angle_beta   90.00
_cell.angle_gamma   90.00
#
_symmetry.space_group_name_H-M   'P 1'
#
loop_
_entity.id
_entity.type
_entity.pdbx_description
1 polymer ?
#
loop_
_entity_poly.entity_id
_entity_poly.type
_entity_poly.pdbx_seq_one_letter_code
_entity_poly.pdbx_strand_id
1 'polypeptide(L)'
;KTLTIRQNRTETVGGFPIDELLSDGITNTPPSFVRAILAAASDPAVTSFAGGLPNPISFPQEKLLESMQRVVAERGPEAFQYSVTAGVPELRAWIAERYNHRFGTDYTEEDVLVTTGSQQVLDLLGKVLLDKGDGVIVEKPTYLAAIQAFALQQPVFREVELTEEGLNIDELNAALDAGAKMIYLIPNFQNPTGLTYTAENREQVREVLAGRNIVVVEDD
;
A
#
# COMPACT_ATOMS: atom_id res chain seq x y z
N LYS A 1 -22.79 -4.34 23.76
CA LYS A 1 -23.06 -5.55 22.96
C LYS A 1 -21.74 -6.03 22.40
N THR A 2 -21.24 -7.15 22.90
CA THR A 2 -20.01 -7.78 22.48
C THR A 2 -20.20 -8.29 21.05
N LEU A 3 -19.43 -7.77 20.08
CA LEU A 3 -19.36 -8.32 18.73
C LEU A 3 -18.62 -9.66 18.81
N THR A 4 -19.36 -10.75 18.85
CA THR A 4 -18.78 -12.09 18.71
C THR A 4 -18.58 -12.34 17.21
N ILE A 5 -17.34 -12.22 16.73
CA ILE A 5 -16.96 -12.71 15.42
C ILE A 5 -17.09 -14.23 15.50
N ARG A 6 -18.08 -14.79 14.80
CA ARG A 6 -18.20 -16.24 14.66
C ARG A 6 -17.03 -16.75 13.81
N GLN A 7 -15.96 -17.13 14.47
CA GLN A 7 -15.03 -18.12 13.95
C GLN A 7 -15.72 -19.48 14.07
N ASN A 8 -16.22 -19.99 12.97
CA ASN A 8 -16.52 -21.38 12.66
C ASN A 8 -17.68 -21.43 11.67
N ARG A 9 -17.39 -21.19 10.41
CA ARG A 9 -18.09 -21.83 9.33
C ARG A 9 -17.04 -22.65 8.59
N THR A 10 -17.07 -23.95 8.77
CA THR A 10 -16.57 -24.89 7.79
C THR A 10 -17.42 -24.71 6.53
N GLU A 11 -17.08 -23.73 5.71
CA GLU A 11 -17.68 -23.57 4.40
C GLU A 11 -17.17 -24.74 3.55
N THR A 12 -18.05 -25.50 2.95
CA THR A 12 -17.67 -26.58 2.04
C THR A 12 -17.96 -26.14 0.62
N VAL A 13 -17.03 -26.37 -0.28
CA VAL A 13 -17.22 -26.25 -1.73
C VAL A 13 -17.16 -27.65 -2.33
N GLY A 14 -18.26 -28.09 -2.94
CA GLY A 14 -18.34 -29.44 -3.51
C GLY A 14 -18.22 -30.58 -2.48
N GLY A 15 -18.53 -30.30 -1.19
CA GLY A 15 -18.45 -31.28 -0.10
C GLY A 15 -17.10 -31.38 0.60
N PHE A 16 -16.10 -30.57 0.18
CA PHE A 16 -14.78 -30.50 0.84
C PHE A 16 -14.69 -29.26 1.75
N PRO A 17 -14.03 -29.37 2.93
CA PRO A 17 -13.76 -28.19 3.76
C PRO A 17 -12.86 -27.23 2.99
N ILE A 18 -13.28 -25.97 2.83
CA ILE A 18 -12.53 -24.98 2.06
C ILE A 18 -11.15 -24.71 2.64
N ASP A 19 -11.04 -24.82 3.97
CA ASP A 19 -9.78 -24.57 4.70
C ASP A 19 -8.64 -25.52 4.26
N GLU A 20 -8.98 -26.74 3.79
CA GLU A 20 -7.99 -27.70 3.26
C GLU A 20 -7.50 -27.34 1.85
N LEU A 21 -8.18 -26.41 1.17
CA LEU A 21 -7.84 -25.95 -0.18
C LEU A 21 -7.06 -24.62 -0.18
N LEU A 22 -6.99 -23.95 0.96
CA LEU A 22 -6.32 -22.66 1.08
C LEU A 22 -4.80 -22.85 1.21
N SER A 23 -4.06 -21.91 0.65
CA SER A 23 -2.61 -21.85 0.85
C SER A 23 -2.25 -21.48 2.28
N ASP A 24 -1.05 -21.88 2.72
CA ASP A 24 -0.52 -21.50 4.04
C ASP A 24 -0.48 -19.98 4.23
N GLY A 25 -0.17 -19.24 3.18
CA GLY A 25 -0.16 -17.76 3.21
C GLY A 25 -1.52 -17.19 3.61
N ILE A 26 -2.59 -17.66 2.96
CA ILE A 26 -3.96 -17.21 3.26
C ILE A 26 -4.44 -17.69 4.64
N THR A 27 -4.15 -18.93 4.99
CA THR A 27 -4.56 -19.52 6.27
C THR A 27 -3.93 -18.80 7.47
N ASN A 28 -2.67 -18.35 7.32
CA ASN A 28 -1.94 -17.62 8.35
C ASN A 28 -2.13 -16.09 8.31
N THR A 29 -2.87 -15.56 7.31
CA THR A 29 -3.14 -14.12 7.22
C THR A 29 -4.34 -13.75 8.11
N PRO A 30 -4.20 -12.76 9.01
CA PRO A 30 -5.32 -12.33 9.85
C PRO A 30 -6.50 -11.81 9.02
N PRO A 31 -7.74 -12.05 9.45
CA PRO A 31 -8.92 -11.48 8.80
C PRO A 31 -8.85 -9.95 8.71
N SER A 32 -9.37 -9.39 7.61
CA SER A 32 -9.38 -7.93 7.42
C SER A 32 -10.28 -7.23 8.45
N PHE A 33 -9.66 -6.61 9.46
CA PHE A 33 -10.34 -5.78 10.44
C PHE A 33 -10.96 -4.52 9.78
N VAL A 34 -10.32 -3.98 8.75
CA VAL A 34 -10.83 -2.83 7.97
C VAL A 34 -12.20 -3.13 7.37
N ARG A 35 -12.42 -4.34 6.87
CA ARG A 35 -13.73 -4.74 6.32
C ARG A 35 -14.84 -4.69 7.36
N ALA A 36 -14.56 -5.12 8.57
CA ALA A 36 -15.53 -5.07 9.67
C ALA A 36 -15.86 -3.64 10.08
N ILE A 37 -14.87 -2.76 10.14
CA ILE A 37 -15.05 -1.33 10.43
C ILE A 37 -15.87 -0.64 9.33
N LEU A 38 -15.52 -0.85 8.05
CA LEU A 38 -16.24 -0.25 6.93
C LEU A 38 -17.69 -0.73 6.86
N ALA A 39 -17.96 -1.99 7.19
CA ALA A 39 -19.32 -2.49 7.27
C ALA A 39 -20.15 -1.79 8.36
N ALA A 40 -19.55 -1.50 9.50
CA ALA A 40 -20.21 -0.73 10.57
C ALA A 40 -20.37 0.77 10.19
N ALA A 41 -19.42 1.32 9.46
CA ALA A 41 -19.42 2.72 9.01
C ALA A 41 -20.41 3.01 7.87
N SER A 42 -20.95 1.98 7.22
CA SER A 42 -21.96 2.13 6.17
C SER A 42 -23.38 2.37 6.67
N ASP A 43 -23.63 2.29 7.99
CA ASP A 43 -24.93 2.65 8.60
C ASP A 43 -25.08 4.18 8.61
N PRO A 44 -26.12 4.77 7.94
CA PRO A 44 -26.33 6.21 7.91
C PRO A 44 -26.54 6.87 9.29
N ALA A 45 -26.91 6.08 10.31
CA ALA A 45 -27.06 6.56 11.68
C ALA A 45 -25.73 6.70 12.42
N VAL A 46 -24.63 6.22 11.86
CA VAL A 46 -23.30 6.24 12.46
C VAL A 46 -22.47 7.35 11.88
N THR A 47 -21.99 8.26 12.73
CA THR A 47 -20.92 9.20 12.34
C THR A 47 -19.59 8.46 12.44
N SER A 48 -19.00 8.10 11.30
CA SER A 48 -17.76 7.35 11.25
C SER A 48 -16.55 8.27 11.19
N PHE A 49 -15.57 8.01 12.05
CA PHE A 49 -14.21 8.57 11.99
C PHE A 49 -13.19 7.54 11.49
N ALA A 50 -13.68 6.41 10.98
CA ALA A 50 -12.84 5.34 10.46
C ALA A 50 -12.90 5.28 8.94
N GLY A 51 -11.85 4.72 8.33
CA GLY A 51 -11.79 4.40 6.91
C GLY A 51 -11.23 5.48 5.99
N GLY A 52 -11.06 6.73 6.47
CA GLY A 52 -10.39 7.79 5.71
C GLY A 52 -10.97 8.07 4.32
N LEU A 53 -12.28 7.86 4.11
CA LEU A 53 -12.91 8.06 2.81
C LEU A 53 -12.85 9.54 2.39
N PRO A 54 -12.48 9.83 1.12
CA PRO A 54 -12.50 11.18 0.60
C PRO A 54 -13.89 11.81 0.70
N ASN A 55 -13.93 13.12 0.95
CA ASN A 55 -15.21 13.85 0.99
C ASN A 55 -15.84 13.84 -0.42
N PRO A 56 -17.08 13.34 -0.59
CA PRO A 56 -17.75 13.29 -1.90
C PRO A 56 -17.87 14.65 -2.60
N ILE A 57 -17.92 15.75 -1.84
CA ILE A 57 -18.00 17.12 -2.39
C ILE A 57 -16.74 17.51 -3.19
N SER A 58 -15.58 16.89 -2.88
CA SER A 58 -14.32 17.17 -3.57
C SER A 58 -14.16 16.45 -4.91
N PHE A 59 -15.08 15.54 -5.26
CA PHE A 59 -15.00 14.83 -6.54
C PHE A 59 -15.37 15.74 -7.71
N PRO A 60 -14.47 15.98 -8.67
CA PRO A 60 -14.70 16.87 -9.80
C PRO A 60 -15.49 16.16 -10.92
N GLN A 61 -16.74 15.79 -10.64
CA GLN A 61 -17.56 14.93 -11.51
C GLN A 61 -17.72 15.50 -12.93
N GLU A 62 -17.98 16.81 -13.07
CA GLU A 62 -18.13 17.45 -14.38
C GLU A 62 -16.85 17.37 -15.22
N LYS A 63 -15.69 17.70 -14.62
CA LYS A 63 -14.38 17.62 -15.29
C LYS A 63 -14.02 16.19 -15.69
N LEU A 64 -14.38 15.20 -14.86
CA LEU A 64 -14.16 13.80 -15.19
C LEU A 64 -15.01 13.39 -16.41
N LEU A 65 -16.29 13.78 -16.44
CA LEU A 65 -17.17 13.50 -17.56
C LEU A 65 -16.67 14.16 -18.87
N GLU A 66 -16.30 15.42 -18.82
CA GLU A 66 -15.70 16.15 -19.96
C GLU A 66 -14.42 15.46 -20.46
N SER A 67 -13.56 15.02 -19.56
CA SER A 67 -12.31 14.32 -19.90
C SER A 67 -12.60 12.97 -20.57
N MET A 68 -13.57 12.21 -20.04
CA MET A 68 -13.99 10.94 -20.65
C MET A 68 -14.54 11.16 -22.06
N GLN A 69 -15.43 12.13 -22.25
CA GLN A 69 -15.99 12.46 -23.56
C GLN A 69 -14.90 12.84 -24.56
N ARG A 70 -13.94 13.65 -24.16
CA ARG A 70 -12.80 14.05 -25.00
C ARG A 70 -11.95 12.84 -25.41
N VAL A 71 -11.58 11.98 -24.47
CA VAL A 71 -10.77 10.78 -24.75
C VAL A 71 -11.49 9.87 -25.75
N VAL A 72 -12.80 9.64 -25.56
CA VAL A 72 -13.59 8.80 -26.49
C VAL A 72 -13.68 9.45 -27.86
N ALA A 73 -13.86 10.77 -27.93
CA ALA A 73 -13.94 11.49 -29.21
C ALA A 73 -12.59 11.49 -29.97
N GLU A 74 -11.47 11.62 -29.26
CA GLU A 74 -10.14 11.68 -29.86
C GLU A 74 -9.58 10.31 -30.23
N ARG A 75 -9.76 9.29 -29.37
CA ARG A 75 -9.18 7.95 -29.54
C ARG A 75 -10.16 6.92 -30.12
N GLY A 76 -11.47 7.20 -30.11
CA GLY A 76 -12.49 6.30 -30.61
C GLY A 76 -12.43 4.91 -29.96
N PRO A 77 -12.48 3.81 -30.74
CA PRO A 77 -12.43 2.45 -30.21
C PRO A 77 -11.13 2.11 -29.43
N GLU A 78 -10.03 2.79 -29.73
CA GLU A 78 -8.75 2.56 -29.05
C GLU A 78 -8.81 2.89 -27.56
N ALA A 79 -9.68 3.82 -27.16
CA ALA A 79 -9.91 4.14 -25.75
C ALA A 79 -10.38 2.94 -24.89
N PHE A 80 -10.93 1.91 -25.54
CA PHE A 80 -11.48 0.70 -24.93
C PHE A 80 -10.65 -0.55 -25.20
N GLN A 81 -9.55 -0.42 -25.93
CA GLN A 81 -8.72 -1.56 -26.33
C GLN A 81 -7.68 -1.88 -25.25
N TYR A 82 -7.17 -3.11 -25.28
CA TYR A 82 -6.00 -3.50 -24.51
C TYR A 82 -4.80 -2.59 -24.82
N SER A 83 -4.04 -2.26 -23.79
CA SER A 83 -2.83 -1.46 -23.91
C SER A 83 -1.62 -2.25 -23.38
N VAL A 84 -0.44 -1.62 -23.34
CA VAL A 84 0.78 -2.20 -22.81
C VAL A 84 0.65 -2.41 -21.30
N THR A 85 1.27 -3.48 -20.79
CA THR A 85 1.16 -3.92 -19.39
C THR A 85 1.61 -2.84 -18.39
N ALA A 86 2.63 -2.06 -18.76
CA ALA A 86 3.17 -1.01 -17.89
C ALA A 86 2.28 0.24 -17.78
N GLY A 87 1.23 0.34 -18.60
CA GLY A 87 0.34 1.51 -18.67
C GLY A 87 0.59 2.36 -19.92
N VAL A 88 -0.34 3.26 -20.19
CA VAL A 88 -0.32 4.15 -21.37
C VAL A 88 0.99 4.95 -21.37
N PRO A 89 1.79 4.91 -22.48
CA PRO A 89 3.11 5.56 -22.52
C PRO A 89 3.08 7.05 -22.22
N GLU A 90 2.10 7.77 -22.72
CA GLU A 90 1.97 9.21 -22.51
C GLU A 90 1.71 9.56 -21.02
N LEU A 91 0.98 8.70 -20.31
CA LEU A 91 0.77 8.89 -18.86
C LEU A 91 2.07 8.62 -18.09
N ARG A 92 2.79 7.57 -18.46
CA ARG A 92 4.07 7.20 -17.83
C ARG A 92 5.12 8.30 -18.03
N ALA A 93 5.25 8.82 -19.25
CA ALA A 93 6.14 9.94 -19.56
C ALA A 93 5.77 11.20 -18.78
N TRP A 94 4.47 11.54 -18.70
CA TRP A 94 3.99 12.68 -17.92
C TRP A 94 4.30 12.54 -16.42
N ILE A 95 4.16 11.33 -15.85
CA ILE A 95 4.50 11.06 -14.45
C ILE A 95 6.00 11.27 -14.23
N ALA A 96 6.86 10.69 -15.08
CA ALA A 96 8.31 10.85 -15.02
C ALA A 96 8.72 12.33 -15.08
N GLU A 97 8.19 13.09 -16.05
CA GLU A 97 8.46 14.53 -16.19
C GLU A 97 8.03 15.32 -14.94
N ARG A 98 6.85 15.00 -14.37
CA ARG A 98 6.36 15.63 -13.15
C ARG A 98 7.31 15.42 -11.96
N TYR A 99 7.83 14.19 -11.78
CA TYR A 99 8.80 13.87 -10.74
C TYR A 99 10.13 14.59 -10.97
N ASN A 100 10.65 14.59 -12.21
CA ASN A 100 11.88 15.28 -12.57
C ASN A 100 11.80 16.78 -12.28
N HIS A 101 10.67 17.41 -12.64
CA HIS A 101 10.46 18.83 -12.37
C HIS A 101 10.34 19.14 -10.87
N ARG A 102 9.67 18.26 -10.10
CA ARG A 102 9.39 18.51 -8.68
C ARG A 102 10.57 18.17 -7.76
N PHE A 103 11.31 17.12 -8.07
CA PHE A 103 12.31 16.55 -7.17
C PHE A 103 13.74 16.54 -7.75
N GLY A 104 13.91 17.00 -8.99
CA GLY A 104 15.23 17.03 -9.65
C GLY A 104 15.78 15.65 -10.00
N THR A 105 14.89 14.68 -10.22
CA THR A 105 15.22 13.32 -10.68
C THR A 105 15.43 13.30 -12.19
N ASP A 106 15.86 12.17 -12.76
CA ASP A 106 16.08 11.94 -14.17
C ASP A 106 15.32 10.72 -14.71
N TYR A 107 14.11 10.48 -14.17
CA TYR A 107 13.27 9.37 -14.57
C TYR A 107 12.79 9.47 -16.02
N THR A 108 12.59 8.32 -16.61
CA THR A 108 11.97 8.12 -17.93
C THR A 108 10.66 7.37 -17.78
N GLU A 109 9.89 7.20 -18.85
CA GLU A 109 8.71 6.35 -18.83
C GLU A 109 9.00 4.89 -18.46
N GLU A 110 10.25 4.41 -18.67
CA GLU A 110 10.64 3.04 -18.29
C GLU A 110 10.73 2.83 -16.79
N ASP A 111 10.87 3.91 -16.03
CA ASP A 111 10.90 3.88 -14.54
C ASP A 111 9.50 3.92 -13.92
N VAL A 112 8.44 3.99 -14.74
CA VAL A 112 7.06 4.14 -14.29
C VAL A 112 6.21 2.93 -14.67
N LEU A 113 5.56 2.34 -13.68
CA LEU A 113 4.54 1.30 -13.84
C LEU A 113 3.19 1.80 -13.31
N VAL A 114 2.18 1.82 -14.15
CA VAL A 114 0.81 2.18 -13.74
C VAL A 114 0.08 0.93 -13.24
N THR A 115 -0.50 1.03 -12.05
CA THR A 115 -1.20 -0.08 -11.38
C THR A 115 -2.63 0.31 -11.01
N THR A 116 -3.42 -0.68 -10.60
CA THR A 116 -4.78 -0.47 -10.09
C THR A 116 -4.71 -0.11 -8.60
N GLY A 117 -4.20 1.09 -8.31
CA GLY A 117 -3.99 1.59 -6.96
C GLY A 117 -2.79 0.96 -6.25
N SER A 118 -2.42 1.53 -5.08
CA SER A 118 -1.29 1.10 -4.27
C SER A 118 -1.41 -0.35 -3.78
N GLN A 119 -2.63 -0.85 -3.56
CA GLN A 119 -2.83 -2.23 -3.12
C GLN A 119 -2.27 -3.25 -4.11
N GLN A 120 -2.35 -3.01 -5.41
CA GLN A 120 -1.73 -3.87 -6.41
C GLN A 120 -0.20 -3.78 -6.36
N VAL A 121 0.36 -2.61 -6.09
CA VAL A 121 1.82 -2.44 -5.90
C VAL A 121 2.30 -3.27 -4.72
N LEU A 122 1.63 -3.16 -3.58
CA LEU A 122 1.98 -3.90 -2.35
C LEU A 122 1.91 -5.41 -2.57
N ASP A 123 0.85 -5.91 -3.22
CA ASP A 123 0.71 -7.33 -3.56
C ASP A 123 1.83 -7.82 -4.50
N LEU A 124 2.16 -7.03 -5.52
CA LEU A 124 3.23 -7.36 -6.46
C LEU A 124 4.61 -7.33 -5.78
N LEU A 125 4.90 -6.30 -4.99
CA LEU A 125 6.18 -6.21 -4.26
C LEU A 125 6.36 -7.38 -3.30
N GLY A 126 5.30 -7.75 -2.56
CA GLY A 126 5.31 -8.94 -1.73
C GLY A 126 5.70 -10.20 -2.51
N LYS A 127 5.03 -10.44 -3.65
CA LYS A 127 5.27 -11.62 -4.49
C LYS A 127 6.64 -11.66 -5.16
N VAL A 128 7.19 -10.49 -5.53
CA VAL A 128 8.45 -10.42 -6.28
C VAL A 128 9.65 -10.41 -5.35
N LEU A 129 9.51 -9.84 -4.15
CA LEU A 129 10.64 -9.58 -3.26
C LEU A 129 10.71 -10.51 -2.07
N LEU A 130 9.58 -11.04 -1.57
CA LEU A 130 9.55 -11.70 -0.27
C LEU A 130 9.38 -13.21 -0.37
N ASP A 131 10.23 -13.91 0.34
CA ASP A 131 10.09 -15.33 0.68
C ASP A 131 9.67 -15.49 2.14
N LYS A 132 9.18 -16.66 2.50
CA LYS A 132 8.83 -16.98 3.88
C LYS A 132 10.03 -16.80 4.82
N GLY A 133 9.85 -16.00 5.84
CA GLY A 133 10.86 -15.70 6.85
C GLY A 133 11.76 -14.50 6.55
N ASP A 134 11.65 -13.87 5.38
CA ASP A 134 12.34 -12.61 5.09
C ASP A 134 11.91 -11.52 6.04
N GLY A 135 12.87 -10.70 6.51
CA GLY A 135 12.60 -9.55 7.37
C GLY A 135 11.99 -8.39 6.59
N VAL A 136 10.88 -7.86 7.09
CA VAL A 136 10.25 -6.63 6.59
C VAL A 136 10.13 -5.63 7.73
N ILE A 137 10.79 -4.48 7.60
CA ILE A 137 10.66 -3.38 8.56
C ILE A 137 9.41 -2.59 8.22
N VAL A 138 8.62 -2.28 9.24
CA VAL A 138 7.39 -1.48 9.15
C VAL A 138 7.31 -0.50 10.30
N GLU A 139 6.65 0.61 10.09
CA GLU A 139 6.31 1.57 11.14
C GLU A 139 5.36 0.96 12.19
N LYS A 140 5.36 1.49 13.40
CA LYS A 140 4.44 1.13 14.46
C LYS A 140 3.76 2.37 15.04
N PRO A 141 2.46 2.58 14.72
CA PRO A 141 1.60 1.79 13.82
C PRO A 141 1.89 2.05 12.34
N THR A 142 1.37 1.17 11.45
CA THR A 142 1.47 1.33 10.00
C THR A 142 0.14 0.98 9.29
N TYR A 143 0.12 1.15 7.96
CA TYR A 143 -1.04 0.84 7.13
C TYR A 143 -1.37 -0.65 7.13
N LEU A 144 -2.55 -0.97 7.66
CA LEU A 144 -2.96 -2.36 7.87
C LEU A 144 -3.05 -3.17 6.58
N ALA A 145 -3.43 -2.54 5.46
CA ALA A 145 -3.55 -3.26 4.19
C ALA A 145 -2.17 -3.63 3.60
N ALA A 146 -1.11 -2.89 3.90
CA ALA A 146 0.27 -3.28 3.56
C ALA A 146 0.67 -4.54 4.33
N ILE A 147 0.43 -4.56 5.64
CA ILE A 147 0.66 -5.76 6.46
C ILE A 147 -0.08 -6.97 5.90
N GLN A 148 -1.36 -6.80 5.51
CA GLN A 148 -2.17 -7.89 4.94
C GLN A 148 -1.63 -8.37 3.59
N ALA A 149 -1.17 -7.47 2.73
CA ALA A 149 -0.59 -7.84 1.44
C ALA A 149 0.71 -8.63 1.61
N PHE A 150 1.62 -8.14 2.46
CA PHE A 150 2.90 -8.81 2.69
C PHE A 150 2.76 -10.10 3.49
N ALA A 151 1.82 -10.19 4.42
CA ALA A 151 1.59 -11.38 5.24
C ALA A 151 1.33 -12.65 4.43
N LEU A 152 0.82 -12.54 3.20
CA LEU A 152 0.65 -13.66 2.29
C LEU A 152 1.96 -14.40 1.99
N GLN A 153 3.09 -13.70 2.04
CA GLN A 153 4.43 -14.29 1.85
C GLN A 153 5.04 -14.80 3.17
N GLN A 154 4.34 -14.65 4.29
CA GLN A 154 4.79 -15.09 5.63
C GLN A 154 6.15 -14.51 6.04
N PRO A 155 6.39 -13.18 5.87
CA PRO A 155 7.62 -12.54 6.31
C PRO A 155 7.68 -12.43 7.84
N VAL A 156 8.83 -12.04 8.36
CA VAL A 156 9.00 -11.61 9.75
C VAL A 156 8.93 -10.09 9.81
N PHE A 157 7.83 -9.57 10.32
CA PHE A 157 7.70 -8.12 10.52
C PHE A 157 8.59 -7.65 11.67
N ARG A 158 9.32 -6.56 11.45
CA ARG A 158 10.13 -5.84 12.40
C ARG A 158 9.57 -4.45 12.57
N GLU A 159 8.87 -4.25 13.67
CA GLU A 159 8.21 -2.99 13.99
C GLU A 159 9.23 -1.97 14.50
N VAL A 160 9.13 -0.73 14.02
CA VAL A 160 9.90 0.44 14.47
C VAL A 160 8.93 1.52 14.91
N GLU A 161 9.02 1.99 16.14
CA GLU A 161 8.13 2.99 16.68
C GLU A 161 8.27 4.34 15.99
N LEU A 162 7.15 5.03 15.86
CA LEU A 162 7.11 6.43 15.42
C LEU A 162 7.27 7.36 16.61
N THR A 163 8.15 8.34 16.45
CA THR A 163 8.27 9.52 17.32
C THR A 163 7.47 10.69 16.75
N GLU A 164 7.46 11.83 17.41
CA GLU A 164 6.84 13.05 16.85
C GLU A 164 7.57 13.56 15.60
N GLU A 165 8.81 13.14 15.36
CA GLU A 165 9.64 13.58 14.24
C GLU A 165 9.65 12.59 13.05
N GLY A 166 9.29 11.33 13.27
CA GLY A 166 9.32 10.23 12.29
C GLY A 166 9.75 8.93 12.93
N LEU A 167 10.56 8.12 12.26
CA LEU A 167 11.05 6.83 12.77
C LEU A 167 12.00 7.01 13.95
N ASN A 168 11.88 6.10 14.92
CA ASN A 168 12.89 5.91 15.94
C ASN A 168 14.17 5.30 15.33
N ILE A 169 15.25 6.09 15.28
CA ILE A 169 16.48 5.73 14.58
C ILE A 169 17.24 4.58 15.27
N ASP A 170 17.21 4.51 16.60
CA ASP A 170 17.87 3.44 17.33
C ASP A 170 17.18 2.10 17.05
N GLU A 171 15.85 2.07 17.07
CA GLU A 171 15.08 0.88 16.73
C GLU A 171 15.23 0.49 15.25
N LEU A 172 15.31 1.46 14.36
CA LEU A 172 15.58 1.21 12.94
C LEU A 172 16.92 0.50 12.76
N ASN A 173 17.98 0.98 13.41
CA ASN A 173 19.28 0.32 13.39
C ASN A 173 19.20 -1.12 13.93
N ALA A 174 18.55 -1.33 15.05
CA ALA A 174 18.38 -2.67 15.63
C ALA A 174 17.60 -3.61 14.70
N ALA A 175 16.55 -3.12 14.06
CA ALA A 175 15.76 -3.90 13.09
C ALA A 175 16.55 -4.27 11.83
N LEU A 176 17.39 -3.37 11.34
CA LEU A 176 18.30 -3.61 10.21
C LEU A 176 19.37 -4.64 10.57
N ASP A 177 19.97 -4.53 11.74
CA ASP A 177 21.00 -5.46 12.21
C ASP A 177 20.45 -6.88 12.48
N ALA A 178 19.15 -6.97 12.82
CA ALA A 178 18.44 -8.24 12.90
C ALA A 178 18.15 -8.87 11.53
N GLY A 179 18.48 -8.19 10.42
CA GLY A 179 18.33 -8.62 9.04
C GLY A 179 16.95 -8.30 8.47
N ALA A 180 16.92 -7.41 7.47
CA ALA A 180 15.72 -7.09 6.73
C ALA A 180 16.03 -6.99 5.23
N LYS A 181 15.08 -7.40 4.42
CA LYS A 181 15.16 -7.35 2.96
C LYS A 181 14.41 -6.15 2.39
N MET A 182 13.39 -5.70 3.10
CA MET A 182 12.54 -4.58 2.70
C MET A 182 12.17 -3.73 3.89
N ILE A 183 12.03 -2.42 3.67
CA ILE A 183 11.40 -1.48 4.59
C ILE A 183 10.24 -0.78 3.88
N TYR A 184 9.09 -0.70 4.54
CA TYR A 184 7.89 -0.01 4.08
C TYR A 184 7.60 1.19 4.98
N LEU A 185 7.50 2.38 4.39
CA LEU A 185 7.38 3.67 5.06
C LEU A 185 6.25 4.50 4.45
N ILE A 186 5.61 5.31 5.29
CA ILE A 186 4.64 6.35 4.88
C ILE A 186 5.12 7.69 5.43
N PRO A 187 6.11 8.33 4.79
CA PRO A 187 6.75 9.51 5.38
C PRO A 187 5.93 10.80 5.31
N ASN A 188 4.86 10.83 4.51
CA ASN A 188 3.94 11.96 4.39
C ASN A 188 2.54 11.56 4.86
N PHE A 189 1.96 12.33 5.79
CA PHE A 189 0.59 12.11 6.29
C PHE A 189 0.33 10.66 6.67
N GLN A 190 1.24 10.08 7.42
CA GLN A 190 1.31 8.68 7.78
C GLN A 190 -0.05 8.08 8.15
N ASN A 191 -0.35 6.92 7.61
CA ASN A 191 -1.57 6.18 7.93
C ASN A 191 -1.28 5.10 9.00
N PRO A 192 -1.85 5.20 10.22
CA PRO A 192 -3.05 6.00 10.57
C PRO A 192 -2.79 7.29 11.36
N THR A 193 -1.55 7.68 11.63
CA THR A 193 -1.23 8.74 12.61
C THR A 193 -1.40 10.17 12.06
N GLY A 194 -1.32 10.36 10.75
CA GLY A 194 -1.28 11.68 10.13
C GLY A 194 0.07 12.39 10.26
N LEU A 195 1.07 11.75 10.86
CA LEU A 195 2.42 12.30 11.03
C LEU A 195 3.08 12.53 9.68
N THR A 196 3.87 13.57 9.57
CA THR A 196 4.80 13.77 8.45
C THR A 196 6.22 13.84 9.02
N TYR A 197 7.12 13.01 8.51
CA TYR A 197 8.50 12.99 8.96
C TYR A 197 9.17 14.34 8.76
N THR A 198 9.91 14.78 9.76
CA THR A 198 10.73 15.99 9.64
C THR A 198 11.85 15.81 8.61
N ALA A 199 12.36 16.90 8.05
CA ALA A 199 13.48 16.85 7.12
C ALA A 199 14.73 16.20 7.77
N GLU A 200 14.93 16.47 9.06
CA GLU A 200 16.03 15.90 9.83
C GLU A 200 15.89 14.37 9.99
N ASN A 201 14.71 13.89 10.36
CA ASN A 201 14.46 12.45 10.49
C ASN A 201 14.61 11.72 9.14
N ARG A 202 14.12 12.30 8.04
CA ARG A 202 14.31 11.75 6.69
C ARG A 202 15.80 11.62 6.34
N GLU A 203 16.62 12.61 6.68
CA GLU A 203 18.06 12.57 6.45
C GLU A 203 18.72 11.48 7.30
N GLN A 204 18.36 11.35 8.57
CA GLN A 204 18.84 10.29 9.45
C GLN A 204 18.47 8.89 8.91
N VAL A 205 17.22 8.71 8.46
CA VAL A 205 16.77 7.45 7.82
C VAL A 205 17.60 7.17 6.56
N ARG A 206 17.81 8.17 5.70
CA ARG A 206 18.64 8.05 4.50
C ARG A 206 20.08 7.63 4.84
N GLU A 207 20.68 8.24 5.86
CA GLU A 207 22.05 7.92 6.31
C GLU A 207 22.14 6.49 6.83
N VAL A 208 21.18 6.06 7.64
CA VAL A 208 21.14 4.70 8.19
C VAL A 208 20.95 3.64 7.11
N LEU A 209 20.18 3.93 6.08
CA LEU A 209 19.93 3.02 4.95
C LEU A 209 21.05 3.03 3.91
N ALA A 210 21.90 4.06 3.89
CA ALA A 210 22.96 4.20 2.89
C ALA A 210 23.93 3.01 2.91
N GLY A 211 24.13 2.41 1.73
CA GLY A 211 25.02 1.27 1.54
C GLY A 211 24.49 -0.08 2.07
N ARG A 212 23.30 -0.12 2.60
CA ARG A 212 22.64 -1.38 2.99
C ARG A 212 21.91 -2.00 1.79
N ASN A 213 21.95 -3.33 1.69
CA ASN A 213 21.23 -4.07 0.64
C ASN A 213 19.79 -4.31 1.07
N ILE A 214 18.97 -3.28 0.98
CA ILE A 214 17.56 -3.29 1.39
C ILE A 214 16.71 -2.55 0.36
N VAL A 215 15.50 -3.04 0.09
CA VAL A 215 14.53 -2.34 -0.75
C VAL A 215 13.75 -1.37 0.10
N VAL A 216 13.73 -0.10 -0.29
CA VAL A 216 12.93 0.95 0.36
C VAL A 216 11.65 1.16 -0.43
N VAL A 217 10.52 1.02 0.23
CA VAL A 217 9.18 1.27 -0.33
C VAL A 217 8.59 2.46 0.42
N GLU A 218 8.41 3.57 -0.27
CA GLU A 218 7.69 4.75 0.23
C GLU A 218 6.29 4.76 -0.37
N ASP A 219 5.27 4.85 0.49
CA ASP A 219 3.86 4.98 0.12
C ASP A 219 3.45 6.44 0.39
N ASP A 220 3.12 7.23 -0.68
CA ASP A 220 2.92 8.69 -0.61
C ASP A 220 1.61 9.13 -1.33
#